data_089cf70ecf42d2c682cd2ce85fd3cea0
#
_entry.id   089cf70ecf42d2c682cd2ce85fd3cea0
#
_cell.length_a   1.000
_cell.length_b   1.000
_cell.length_c   1.000
_cell.angle_alpha   90.00
_cell.angle_beta   90.00
_cell.angle_gamma   90.00
#
_symmetry.space_group_name_H-M   'P 1'
#
loop_
_entity.id
_entity.type
_entity.pdbx_description
1 polymer ?
#
loop_
_entity_poly.entity_id
_entity_poly.type
_entity_poly.pdbx_seq_one_letter_code
_entity_poly.pdbx_strand_id
1 'polypeptide(L)'
;MKIKQTVLTLLTLVLAGCSTITPTSTPANSPNASPLAQSVPVDVNVKVMSGPTGMGLVQFFDSIDNGEVITNNYHYSIETGSDPVTSALVKGEVDIAAIPANTAAVLYQKTEGQLQVIAINTLGVLSIVENGDIIHCVTDLKGKTIVASGKDSVPEYALNYILTGNGLTPGEDVTIEWKSEQNEVVAALAANSDAIAMLPQPFATAAMNKVEGLHSALDLTSEWNAVQQVNGQDGQMVTGVVVARKEFIDNNPSVINEFLDYYQQSVDYVNTNVEDAATLVGNYGIVDAKIATKALPNCSIVCIRGSEMQSILENYYDVLFNANPKSVGGELPDANFYYVG
;
A
#
# COMPACT_ATOMS: atom_id res chain seq x y z
N MET A 1 -56.43 23.10 16.07
CA MET A 1 -57.86 22.76 15.90
C MET A 1 -57.98 21.25 16.08
N LYS A 2 -58.71 20.82 17.08
CA LYS A 2 -58.96 19.45 17.56
C LYS A 2 -59.85 18.69 16.58
N ILE A 3 -59.80 17.34 16.57
CA ILE A 3 -60.86 16.35 16.53
C ILE A 3 -60.15 14.99 16.27
N LYS A 4 -59.98 14.06 17.16
CA LYS A 4 -60.75 13.13 17.99
C LYS A 4 -61.49 12.03 17.19
N GLN A 5 -61.10 10.79 17.48
CA GLN A 5 -61.89 9.54 17.76
C GLN A 5 -62.61 8.88 16.57
N THR A 6 -62.68 7.57 16.45
CA THR A 6 -63.30 6.59 17.39
C THR A 6 -63.00 5.14 16.95
N VAL A 7 -62.88 4.26 17.94
CA VAL A 7 -62.86 2.79 18.03
C VAL A 7 -64.17 2.16 17.47
N LEU A 8 -64.08 0.98 16.84
CA LEU A 8 -65.19 0.00 17.01
C LEU A 8 -64.69 -1.45 16.88
N THR A 9 -64.84 -2.15 17.94
CA THR A 9 -64.69 -3.59 18.21
C THR A 9 -65.91 -4.34 17.64
N LEU A 10 -65.74 -5.50 17.00
CA LEU A 10 -66.84 -6.49 16.96
C LEU A 10 -66.26 -7.92 17.10
N LEU A 11 -66.71 -8.53 18.16
CA LEU A 11 -66.50 -9.88 18.65
C LEU A 11 -67.64 -10.74 18.12
N THR A 12 -67.36 -11.88 17.45
CA THR A 12 -68.36 -12.96 17.30
C THR A 12 -67.72 -14.31 17.54
N LEU A 13 -68.24 -14.95 18.55
CA LEU A 13 -67.99 -16.30 19.02
C LEU A 13 -68.96 -17.25 18.33
N VAL A 14 -68.51 -18.39 17.75
CA VAL A 14 -69.35 -19.56 17.52
C VAL A 14 -68.59 -20.84 17.84
N LEU A 15 -69.26 -21.71 18.59
CA LEU A 15 -68.77 -22.94 19.22
C LEU A 15 -68.93 -24.17 18.30
N ALA A 16 -68.03 -25.10 18.55
CA ALA A 16 -68.24 -26.57 18.68
C ALA A 16 -68.38 -27.44 17.40
N GLY A 17 -67.48 -28.39 17.33
CA GLY A 17 -67.57 -29.60 16.50
C GLY A 17 -66.40 -30.54 16.79
N CYS A 18 -66.56 -31.45 17.79
CA CYS A 18 -65.64 -32.59 18.02
C CYS A 18 -65.74 -33.61 16.89
N SER A 19 -64.59 -33.95 16.29
CA SER A 19 -64.39 -35.30 15.74
C SER A 19 -62.92 -35.67 15.86
N THR A 20 -62.65 -36.69 16.63
CA THR A 20 -61.37 -37.35 16.87
C THR A 20 -60.94 -38.09 15.63
N ILE A 21 -59.85 -37.61 15.04
CA ILE A 21 -59.08 -38.41 14.09
C ILE A 21 -57.63 -38.33 14.57
N THR A 22 -57.10 -39.46 15.00
CA THR A 22 -55.67 -39.66 15.35
C THR A 22 -54.83 -39.63 14.05
N PRO A 23 -53.90 -38.71 13.88
CA PRO A 23 -52.87 -38.88 12.87
C PRO A 23 -51.62 -39.52 13.48
N THR A 24 -51.29 -40.66 12.93
CA THR A 24 -49.97 -41.30 13.09
C THR A 24 -48.89 -40.32 12.68
N SER A 25 -48.11 -39.87 13.68
CA SER A 25 -46.97 -39.02 13.45
C SER A 25 -45.80 -39.85 12.91
N THR A 26 -45.63 -39.81 11.62
CA THR A 26 -44.31 -40.14 10.99
C THR A 26 -43.32 -39.03 11.38
N PRO A 27 -42.15 -39.30 11.93
CA PRO A 27 -41.15 -38.27 12.19
C PRO A 27 -40.64 -37.77 10.83
N ALA A 28 -40.91 -36.49 10.53
CA ALA A 28 -40.24 -35.80 9.47
C ALA A 28 -38.75 -35.71 9.81
N ASN A 29 -37.94 -36.44 9.07
CA ASN A 29 -36.49 -36.23 9.03
C ASN A 29 -36.24 -34.78 8.60
N SER A 30 -35.87 -33.93 9.53
CA SER A 30 -35.21 -32.65 9.23
C SER A 30 -33.95 -32.97 8.40
N PRO A 31 -33.71 -32.31 7.28
CA PRO A 31 -32.44 -32.46 6.60
C PRO A 31 -31.36 -32.06 7.57
N ASN A 32 -30.49 -33.01 7.89
CA ASN A 32 -29.26 -32.83 8.61
C ASN A 32 -28.54 -31.66 7.91
N ALA A 33 -28.43 -30.51 8.58
CA ALA A 33 -27.49 -29.48 8.18
C ALA A 33 -26.12 -30.16 8.19
N SER A 34 -25.57 -30.41 7.02
CA SER A 34 -24.16 -30.85 6.90
C SER A 34 -23.33 -29.89 7.74
N PRO A 35 -22.43 -30.38 8.60
CA PRO A 35 -21.45 -29.51 9.23
C PRO A 35 -20.76 -28.74 8.11
N LEU A 36 -20.69 -27.43 8.21
CA LEU A 36 -19.81 -26.61 7.38
C LEU A 36 -18.45 -27.29 7.45
N ALA A 37 -17.97 -27.79 6.33
CA ALA A 37 -16.66 -28.38 6.25
C ALA A 37 -15.68 -27.29 6.75
N GLN A 38 -15.08 -27.48 7.90
CA GLN A 38 -13.97 -26.65 8.34
C GLN A 38 -12.88 -26.80 7.28
N SER A 39 -12.60 -25.74 6.56
CA SER A 39 -11.48 -25.70 5.63
C SER A 39 -10.22 -25.99 6.41
N VAL A 40 -9.39 -26.91 5.91
CA VAL A 40 -8.07 -27.17 6.50
C VAL A 40 -7.29 -25.87 6.38
N PRO A 41 -6.68 -25.38 7.49
CA PRO A 41 -5.82 -24.19 7.43
C PRO A 41 -4.73 -24.34 6.37
N VAL A 42 -4.51 -23.28 5.59
CA VAL A 42 -3.47 -23.20 4.56
C VAL A 42 -2.25 -22.52 5.18
N ASP A 43 -1.04 -23.04 4.90
CA ASP A 43 0.20 -22.36 5.21
C ASP A 43 0.42 -21.21 4.19
N VAL A 44 0.60 -20.00 4.68
CA VAL A 44 0.76 -18.77 3.88
C VAL A 44 2.07 -18.10 4.22
N ASN A 45 3.00 -18.07 3.27
CA ASN A 45 4.32 -17.46 3.47
C ASN A 45 4.31 -16.02 2.95
N VAL A 46 4.51 -15.07 3.85
CA VAL A 46 4.50 -13.63 3.56
C VAL A 46 5.90 -13.05 3.75
N LYS A 47 6.43 -12.34 2.75
CA LYS A 47 7.72 -11.68 2.88
C LYS A 47 7.62 -10.23 2.44
N VAL A 48 8.09 -9.30 3.27
CA VAL A 48 7.94 -7.87 3.01
C VAL A 48 9.28 -7.14 3.07
N MET A 49 9.41 -6.10 2.26
CA MET A 49 10.53 -5.19 2.35
C MET A 49 10.31 -4.20 3.51
N SER A 50 11.36 -3.96 4.29
CA SER A 50 11.39 -2.94 5.34
C SER A 50 11.12 -1.54 4.77
N GLY A 51 10.64 -0.63 5.60
CA GLY A 51 10.25 0.73 5.23
C GLY A 51 8.73 0.89 5.10
N PRO A 52 8.21 1.95 4.44
CA PRO A 52 6.77 2.21 4.32
C PRO A 52 5.99 1.02 3.77
N THR A 53 6.58 0.29 2.80
CA THR A 53 6.03 -0.92 2.18
C THR A 53 5.72 -2.04 3.19
N GLY A 54 6.49 -2.15 4.28
CA GLY A 54 6.26 -3.14 5.35
C GLY A 54 5.49 -2.58 6.56
N MET A 55 5.52 -1.24 6.76
CA MET A 55 4.92 -0.62 7.95
C MET A 55 3.39 -0.83 8.03
N GLY A 56 2.71 -0.91 6.89
CA GLY A 56 1.26 -1.14 6.86
C GLY A 56 0.82 -2.52 7.35
N LEU A 57 1.74 -3.47 7.51
CA LEU A 57 1.47 -4.85 7.94
C LEU A 57 1.78 -5.13 9.42
N VAL A 58 2.35 -4.15 10.16
CA VAL A 58 2.86 -4.40 11.51
C VAL A 58 1.78 -4.83 12.51
N GLN A 59 0.56 -4.33 12.40
CA GLN A 59 -0.54 -4.74 13.26
C GLN A 59 -1.02 -6.16 12.90
N PHE A 60 -1.05 -6.51 11.61
CA PHE A 60 -1.36 -7.87 11.19
C PHE A 60 -0.30 -8.87 11.70
N PHE A 61 0.98 -8.52 11.65
CA PHE A 61 2.05 -9.35 12.21
C PHE A 61 1.94 -9.50 13.72
N ASP A 62 1.59 -8.43 14.43
CA ASP A 62 1.34 -8.49 15.88
C ASP A 62 0.16 -9.41 16.22
N SER A 63 -0.92 -9.38 15.44
CA SER A 63 -2.05 -10.30 15.58
C SER A 63 -1.68 -11.77 15.32
N ILE A 64 -0.77 -12.04 14.39
CA ILE A 64 -0.22 -13.39 14.17
C ILE A 64 0.58 -13.84 15.39
N ASP A 65 1.50 -13.00 15.88
CA ASP A 65 2.38 -13.32 17.01
C ASP A 65 1.60 -13.55 18.31
N ASN A 66 0.49 -12.84 18.48
CA ASN A 66 -0.44 -12.99 19.62
C ASN A 66 -1.43 -14.17 19.46
N GLY A 67 -1.43 -14.87 18.33
CA GLY A 67 -2.32 -16.00 18.06
C GLY A 67 -3.78 -15.60 17.84
N GLU A 68 -4.03 -14.38 17.41
CA GLU A 68 -5.37 -13.84 17.11
C GLU A 68 -5.85 -14.26 15.71
N VAL A 69 -4.91 -14.50 14.78
CA VAL A 69 -5.18 -15.00 13.43
C VAL A 69 -5.14 -16.52 13.45
N ILE A 70 -6.31 -17.16 13.31
CA ILE A 70 -6.48 -18.61 13.52
C ILE A 70 -7.07 -19.35 12.30
N THR A 71 -7.44 -18.64 11.25
CA THR A 71 -8.13 -19.23 10.08
C THR A 71 -7.16 -19.96 9.18
N ASN A 72 -5.97 -19.36 8.96
CA ASN A 72 -4.86 -19.93 8.21
C ASN A 72 -3.55 -19.73 8.97
N ASN A 73 -2.51 -20.45 8.58
CA ASN A 73 -1.19 -20.40 9.24
C ASN A 73 -0.30 -19.41 8.48
N TYR A 74 -0.22 -18.17 8.95
CA TYR A 74 0.65 -17.16 8.36
C TYR A 74 2.06 -17.22 8.94
N HIS A 75 3.05 -17.27 8.06
CA HIS A 75 4.48 -17.15 8.37
C HIS A 75 5.01 -15.92 7.67
N TYR A 76 5.66 -15.02 8.40
CA TYR A 76 6.16 -13.78 7.80
C TYR A 76 7.62 -13.51 8.08
N SER A 77 8.26 -12.70 7.23
CA SER A 77 9.58 -12.10 7.50
C SER A 77 9.68 -10.71 6.88
N ILE A 78 10.52 -9.86 7.50
CA ILE A 78 10.80 -8.49 7.08
C ILE A 78 12.26 -8.41 6.67
N GLU A 79 12.53 -7.96 5.44
CA GLU A 79 13.86 -7.90 4.84
C GLU A 79 14.30 -6.45 4.63
N THR A 80 15.59 -6.19 4.76
CA THR A 80 16.12 -4.82 4.62
C THR A 80 16.16 -4.30 3.18
N GLY A 81 15.96 -5.18 2.18
CA GLY A 81 15.98 -4.81 0.76
C GLY A 81 15.04 -5.66 -0.07
N SER A 82 14.86 -5.30 -1.34
CA SER A 82 13.95 -6.02 -2.24
C SER A 82 14.51 -7.34 -2.75
N ASP A 83 15.83 -7.50 -2.88
CA ASP A 83 16.46 -8.68 -3.49
C ASP A 83 16.14 -10.01 -2.78
N PRO A 84 16.21 -10.12 -1.44
CA PRO A 84 15.81 -11.33 -0.74
C PRO A 84 14.33 -11.67 -0.93
N VAL A 85 13.46 -10.64 -0.97
CA VAL A 85 12.01 -10.80 -1.15
C VAL A 85 11.71 -11.32 -2.56
N THR A 86 12.26 -10.65 -3.58
CA THR A 86 12.03 -11.00 -5.00
C THR A 86 12.61 -12.36 -5.35
N SER A 87 13.81 -12.69 -4.81
CA SER A 87 14.42 -14.00 -5.02
C SER A 87 13.55 -15.12 -4.45
N ALA A 88 13.04 -14.96 -3.24
CA ALA A 88 12.17 -15.96 -2.60
C ALA A 88 10.84 -16.12 -3.36
N LEU A 89 10.25 -15.00 -3.83
CA LEU A 89 9.03 -15.02 -4.63
C LEU A 89 9.20 -15.80 -5.94
N VAL A 90 10.27 -15.54 -6.68
CA VAL A 90 10.58 -16.22 -7.96
C VAL A 90 10.86 -17.72 -7.76
N LYS A 91 11.47 -18.11 -6.63
CA LYS A 91 11.72 -19.51 -6.30
C LYS A 91 10.48 -20.26 -5.79
N GLY A 92 9.36 -19.57 -5.54
CA GLY A 92 8.16 -20.17 -4.95
C GLY A 92 8.26 -20.46 -3.46
N GLU A 93 9.24 -19.87 -2.77
CA GLU A 93 9.43 -19.99 -1.32
C GLU A 93 8.46 -19.08 -0.53
N VAL A 94 7.81 -18.15 -1.22
CA VAL A 94 6.90 -17.14 -0.66
C VAL A 94 5.66 -17.06 -1.54
N ASP A 95 4.50 -16.91 -0.92
CA ASP A 95 3.19 -16.86 -1.58
C ASP A 95 2.74 -15.43 -1.85
N ILE A 96 2.95 -14.54 -0.85
CA ILE A 96 2.58 -13.12 -0.87
C ILE A 96 3.81 -12.28 -0.53
N ALA A 97 4.04 -11.20 -1.25
CA ALA A 97 5.17 -10.31 -1.00
C ALA A 97 4.81 -8.84 -1.14
N ALA A 98 5.42 -7.98 -0.30
CA ALA A 98 5.33 -6.52 -0.45
C ALA A 98 6.67 -5.99 -0.99
N ILE A 99 6.64 -5.40 -2.19
CA ILE A 99 7.79 -4.99 -2.99
C ILE A 99 7.56 -3.65 -3.69
N PRO A 100 8.63 -2.99 -4.22
CA PRO A 100 8.46 -1.79 -5.04
C PRO A 100 7.58 -2.04 -6.27
N ALA A 101 6.74 -1.09 -6.61
CA ALA A 101 5.77 -1.23 -7.70
C ALA A 101 6.46 -1.50 -9.06
N ASN A 102 7.52 -0.78 -9.40
CA ASN A 102 8.27 -1.02 -10.63
C ASN A 102 8.92 -2.41 -10.66
N THR A 103 9.40 -2.91 -9.51
CA THR A 103 9.97 -4.25 -9.39
C THR A 103 8.91 -5.32 -9.67
N ALA A 104 7.66 -5.10 -9.23
CA ALA A 104 6.55 -6.01 -9.53
C ALA A 104 6.32 -6.16 -11.04
N ALA A 105 6.32 -5.05 -11.80
CA ALA A 105 6.20 -5.08 -13.25
C ALA A 105 7.39 -5.82 -13.92
N VAL A 106 8.62 -5.54 -13.48
CA VAL A 106 9.82 -6.26 -13.97
C VAL A 106 9.73 -7.75 -13.69
N LEU A 107 9.26 -8.15 -12.49
CA LEU A 107 9.11 -9.58 -12.15
C LEU A 107 8.01 -10.24 -12.96
N TYR A 108 6.89 -9.56 -13.19
CA TYR A 108 5.83 -10.05 -14.04
C TYR A 108 6.33 -10.47 -15.41
N GLN A 109 7.11 -9.58 -16.07
CA GLN A 109 7.72 -9.89 -17.36
C GLN A 109 8.72 -11.05 -17.27
N LYS A 110 9.61 -11.04 -16.27
CA LYS A 110 10.62 -12.09 -16.08
C LYS A 110 10.04 -13.46 -15.74
N THR A 111 8.88 -13.51 -15.12
CA THR A 111 8.20 -14.75 -14.71
C THR A 111 7.12 -15.17 -15.70
N GLU A 112 7.01 -14.49 -16.83
CA GLU A 112 6.00 -14.80 -17.87
C GLU A 112 4.57 -14.82 -17.27
N GLY A 113 4.25 -13.81 -16.42
CA GLY A 113 2.92 -13.66 -15.85
C GLY A 113 2.62 -14.52 -14.61
N GLN A 114 3.64 -15.09 -13.94
CA GLN A 114 3.41 -15.98 -12.79
C GLN A 114 3.15 -15.26 -11.45
N LEU A 115 2.90 -13.95 -11.47
CA LEU A 115 2.50 -13.18 -10.30
C LEU A 115 1.44 -12.14 -10.66
N GLN A 116 0.64 -11.74 -9.67
CA GLN A 116 -0.34 -10.65 -9.82
C GLN A 116 -0.18 -9.64 -8.68
N VAL A 117 -0.42 -8.37 -8.96
CA VAL A 117 -0.60 -7.35 -7.91
C VAL A 117 -1.99 -7.49 -7.33
N ILE A 118 -2.08 -7.59 -5.99
CA ILE A 118 -3.33 -7.74 -5.25
C ILE A 118 -3.74 -6.48 -4.49
N ALA A 119 -2.78 -5.57 -4.19
CA ALA A 119 -3.06 -4.26 -3.62
C ALA A 119 -1.90 -3.27 -3.88
N ILE A 120 -2.22 -1.97 -3.96
CA ILE A 120 -1.24 -0.91 -3.71
C ILE A 120 -1.14 -0.76 -2.19
N ASN A 121 0.07 -0.77 -1.66
CA ASN A 121 0.32 -0.66 -0.23
C ASN A 121 0.95 0.67 0.20
N THR A 122 1.59 1.38 -0.72
CA THR A 122 2.29 2.63 -0.43
C THR A 122 2.23 3.53 -1.67
N LEU A 123 1.66 4.71 -1.52
CA LEU A 123 1.72 5.75 -2.55
C LEU A 123 3.07 6.46 -2.52
N GLY A 124 3.17 7.69 -3.03
CA GLY A 124 4.41 8.45 -3.02
C GLY A 124 4.88 8.79 -1.61
N VAL A 125 6.19 8.83 -1.43
CA VAL A 125 6.85 9.09 -0.14
C VAL A 125 8.02 10.07 -0.26
N LEU A 126 8.19 10.70 -1.44
CA LEU A 126 9.29 11.60 -1.72
C LEU A 126 8.93 13.03 -1.33
N SER A 127 9.88 13.74 -0.74
CA SER A 127 9.77 15.16 -0.40
C SER A 127 11.01 15.92 -0.85
N ILE A 128 10.83 17.19 -1.26
CA ILE A 128 11.90 18.18 -1.27
C ILE A 128 11.98 18.77 0.13
N VAL A 129 13.16 18.72 0.71
CA VAL A 129 13.45 19.30 2.03
C VAL A 129 14.46 20.44 1.91
N GLU A 130 14.27 21.50 2.68
CA GLU A 130 15.18 22.63 2.78
C GLU A 130 15.23 23.18 4.20
N ASN A 131 16.31 23.92 4.50
CA ASN A 131 16.45 24.72 5.71
C ASN A 131 16.42 26.20 5.34
N GLY A 132 15.26 26.71 5.06
CA GLY A 132 15.04 28.07 4.57
C GLY A 132 13.54 28.31 4.36
N ASP A 133 13.23 29.23 3.50
CA ASP A 133 11.84 29.51 3.09
C ASP A 133 11.88 30.06 1.66
N ILE A 134 12.50 29.29 0.75
CA ILE A 134 12.74 29.72 -0.63
C ILE A 134 12.05 28.82 -1.67
N ILE A 135 11.55 27.66 -1.27
CA ILE A 135 10.87 26.70 -2.15
C ILE A 135 9.40 26.58 -1.72
N HIS A 136 8.51 27.19 -2.48
CA HIS A 136 7.05 27.17 -2.26
C HIS A 136 6.30 26.43 -3.37
N CYS A 137 6.96 26.25 -4.53
CA CYS A 137 6.44 25.51 -5.67
C CYS A 137 7.59 24.93 -6.50
N VAL A 138 7.25 24.00 -7.42
CA VAL A 138 8.25 23.32 -8.26
C VAL A 138 9.09 24.31 -9.08
N THR A 139 8.52 25.42 -9.54
CA THR A 139 9.23 26.40 -10.37
C THR A 139 10.30 27.19 -9.59
N ASP A 140 10.27 27.22 -8.24
CA ASP A 140 11.30 27.84 -7.41
C ASP A 140 12.61 27.02 -7.40
N LEU A 141 12.56 25.79 -7.86
CA LEU A 141 13.73 24.91 -8.06
C LEU A 141 14.61 25.37 -9.23
N LYS A 142 14.15 26.32 -10.08
CA LYS A 142 14.96 26.82 -11.19
C LYS A 142 16.26 27.45 -10.72
N GLY A 143 17.37 27.01 -11.32
CA GLY A 143 18.72 27.46 -10.95
C GLY A 143 19.24 26.88 -9.64
N LYS A 144 18.53 25.95 -8.99
CA LYS A 144 18.94 25.30 -7.75
C LYS A 144 19.64 23.97 -8.03
N THR A 145 20.36 23.51 -6.99
CA THR A 145 20.93 22.16 -6.94
C THR A 145 20.17 21.34 -5.93
N ILE A 146 19.66 20.17 -6.33
CA ILE A 146 19.01 19.19 -5.46
C ILE A 146 19.98 18.06 -5.20
N VAL A 147 20.27 17.75 -3.93
CA VAL A 147 21.00 16.54 -3.56
C VAL A 147 20.01 15.38 -3.45
N ALA A 148 20.24 14.29 -4.16
CA ALA A 148 19.32 13.17 -4.21
C ALA A 148 20.06 11.83 -4.29
N SER A 149 19.35 10.72 -4.10
CA SER A 149 19.82 9.38 -4.44
C SER A 149 18.78 8.64 -5.29
N GLY A 150 19.14 7.51 -5.87
CA GLY A 150 18.25 6.74 -6.73
C GLY A 150 18.33 7.16 -8.20
N LYS A 151 19.54 7.53 -8.67
CA LYS A 151 19.82 7.73 -10.09
C LYS A 151 19.51 6.47 -10.89
N ASP A 152 19.01 6.63 -12.11
CA ASP A 152 18.58 5.55 -13.02
C ASP A 152 17.46 4.67 -12.42
N SER A 153 16.68 5.22 -11.48
CA SER A 153 15.59 4.51 -10.80
C SER A 153 14.36 5.41 -10.57
N VAL A 154 13.31 4.87 -9.93
CA VAL A 154 12.04 5.56 -9.73
C VAL A 154 12.14 6.97 -9.15
N PRO A 155 12.99 7.27 -8.14
CA PRO A 155 13.13 8.65 -7.64
C PRO A 155 13.54 9.65 -8.73
N GLU A 156 14.48 9.28 -9.61
CA GLU A 156 14.86 10.15 -10.73
C GLU A 156 13.72 10.33 -11.73
N TYR A 157 13.05 9.24 -12.11
CA TYR A 157 11.95 9.31 -13.08
C TYR A 157 10.80 10.17 -12.55
N ALA A 158 10.46 10.02 -11.27
CA ALA A 158 9.44 10.82 -10.61
C ALA A 158 9.81 12.31 -10.56
N LEU A 159 11.03 12.64 -10.13
CA LEU A 159 11.51 14.02 -10.10
C LEU A 159 11.51 14.64 -11.51
N ASN A 160 12.03 13.93 -12.50
CA ASN A 160 12.09 14.41 -13.87
C ASN A 160 10.70 14.63 -14.47
N TYR A 161 9.74 13.74 -14.18
CA TYR A 161 8.34 13.90 -14.59
C TYR A 161 7.72 15.16 -14.00
N ILE A 162 7.91 15.40 -12.70
CA ILE A 162 7.39 16.58 -11.99
C ILE A 162 8.04 17.86 -12.54
N LEU A 163 9.37 17.90 -12.69
CA LEU A 163 10.09 19.05 -13.22
C LEU A 163 9.61 19.40 -14.63
N THR A 164 9.57 18.41 -15.52
CA THR A 164 9.15 18.59 -16.93
C THR A 164 7.69 19.02 -17.01
N GLY A 165 6.80 18.46 -16.20
CA GLY A 165 5.38 18.85 -16.14
C GLY A 165 5.17 20.30 -15.67
N ASN A 166 6.15 20.87 -14.96
CA ASN A 166 6.17 22.28 -14.53
C ASN A 166 7.06 23.17 -15.43
N GLY A 167 7.46 22.69 -16.60
CA GLY A 167 8.21 23.47 -17.60
C GLY A 167 9.69 23.68 -17.26
N LEU A 168 10.26 22.84 -16.39
CA LEU A 168 11.67 22.84 -16.04
C LEU A 168 12.40 21.67 -16.73
N THR A 169 13.59 21.92 -17.25
CA THR A 169 14.43 20.90 -17.87
C THR A 169 15.41 20.32 -16.84
N PRO A 170 15.28 19.03 -16.45
CA PRO A 170 16.23 18.38 -15.56
C PRO A 170 17.66 18.43 -16.13
N GLY A 171 18.64 18.80 -15.30
CA GLY A 171 20.05 18.92 -15.70
C GLY A 171 20.43 20.26 -16.37
N GLU A 172 19.44 21.05 -16.83
CA GLU A 172 19.65 22.40 -17.39
C GLU A 172 19.12 23.48 -16.44
N ASP A 173 17.79 23.45 -16.19
CA ASP A 173 17.16 24.40 -15.28
C ASP A 173 17.36 24.03 -13.80
N VAL A 174 17.51 22.74 -13.49
CA VAL A 174 17.69 22.21 -12.14
C VAL A 174 18.87 21.25 -12.16
N THR A 175 19.92 21.52 -11.38
CA THR A 175 21.04 20.59 -11.22
C THR A 175 20.69 19.52 -10.20
N ILE A 176 20.99 18.25 -10.47
CA ILE A 176 20.76 17.15 -9.52
C ILE A 176 22.10 16.51 -9.19
N GLU A 177 22.48 16.60 -7.91
CA GLU A 177 23.70 15.97 -7.38
C GLU A 177 23.34 14.58 -6.82
N TRP A 178 23.68 13.54 -7.54
CA TRP A 178 23.35 12.17 -7.16
C TRP A 178 24.33 11.59 -6.14
N LYS A 179 23.81 11.04 -5.06
CA LYS A 179 24.52 10.23 -4.07
C LYS A 179 24.18 8.74 -4.27
N SER A 180 25.05 7.86 -3.78
CA SER A 180 24.84 6.42 -3.85
C SER A 180 23.70 5.96 -2.93
N GLU A 181 23.64 6.55 -1.72
CA GLU A 181 22.75 6.12 -0.64
C GLU A 181 22.01 7.28 0.00
N GLN A 182 20.82 7.01 0.58
CA GLN A 182 20.02 8.02 1.28
C GLN A 182 20.75 8.63 2.48
N ASN A 183 21.57 7.85 3.19
CA ASN A 183 22.36 8.34 4.31
C ASN A 183 23.41 9.39 3.90
N GLU A 184 23.93 9.32 2.67
CA GLU A 184 24.84 10.32 2.14
C GLU A 184 24.12 11.64 1.84
N VAL A 185 22.85 11.58 1.39
CA VAL A 185 22.01 12.79 1.23
C VAL A 185 21.75 13.43 2.58
N VAL A 186 21.40 12.66 3.62
CA VAL A 186 21.22 13.15 5.00
C VAL A 186 22.53 13.77 5.54
N ALA A 187 23.68 13.17 5.25
CA ALA A 187 24.97 13.69 5.64
C ALA A 187 25.31 15.01 4.92
N ALA A 188 24.95 15.15 3.64
CA ALA A 188 25.14 16.39 2.89
C ALA A 188 24.30 17.54 3.46
N LEU A 189 23.05 17.30 3.84
CA LEU A 189 22.19 18.27 4.55
C LEU A 189 22.78 18.70 5.90
N ALA A 190 23.33 17.77 6.67
CA ALA A 190 23.96 18.05 7.93
C ALA A 190 25.28 18.87 7.78
N ALA A 191 25.98 18.73 6.66
CA ALA A 191 27.21 19.44 6.36
C ALA A 191 26.98 20.84 5.76
N ASN A 192 25.84 21.03 5.08
CA ASN A 192 25.45 22.30 4.45
C ASN A 192 23.95 22.54 4.69
N SER A 193 23.66 23.43 5.63
CA SER A 193 22.29 23.80 6.01
C SER A 193 21.49 24.44 4.88
N ASP A 194 22.17 25.04 3.89
CA ASP A 194 21.51 25.70 2.75
C ASP A 194 21.22 24.73 1.59
N ALA A 195 21.56 23.43 1.75
CA ALA A 195 21.30 22.42 0.74
C ALA A 195 19.81 22.11 0.62
N ILE A 196 19.36 21.96 -0.62
CA ILE A 196 18.03 21.42 -0.96
C ILE A 196 18.21 19.93 -1.29
N ALA A 197 17.38 19.07 -0.74
CA ALA A 197 17.50 17.65 -1.05
C ALA A 197 16.15 17.00 -1.33
N MET A 198 16.19 15.90 -2.09
CA MET A 198 15.07 14.98 -2.25
C MET A 198 15.31 13.74 -1.41
N LEU A 199 14.37 13.43 -0.50
CA LEU A 199 14.43 12.29 0.39
C LEU A 199 13.07 11.55 0.45
N PRO A 200 13.09 10.21 0.51
CA PRO A 200 11.91 9.43 0.85
C PRO A 200 11.67 9.38 2.36
N GLN A 201 10.44 9.06 2.80
CA GLN A 201 10.19 8.63 4.15
C GLN A 201 10.80 7.22 4.39
N PRO A 202 11.32 6.94 5.59
CA PRO A 202 11.42 7.79 6.78
C PRO A 202 12.69 8.68 6.82
N PHE A 203 13.52 8.68 5.78
CA PHE A 203 14.79 9.44 5.74
C PHE A 203 14.57 10.96 5.83
N ALA A 204 13.52 11.49 5.19
CA ALA A 204 13.15 12.89 5.31
C ALA A 204 12.88 13.26 6.77
N THR A 205 12.07 12.47 7.48
CA THR A 205 11.80 12.67 8.92
C THR A 205 13.06 12.53 9.76
N ALA A 206 13.92 11.56 9.48
CA ALA A 206 15.19 11.39 10.20
C ALA A 206 16.14 12.58 9.98
N ALA A 207 16.20 13.13 8.77
CA ALA A 207 16.97 14.33 8.47
C ALA A 207 16.43 15.56 9.23
N MET A 208 15.12 15.80 9.19
CA MET A 208 14.46 16.89 9.91
C MET A 208 14.65 16.80 11.44
N ASN A 209 14.81 15.61 12.00
CA ASN A 209 15.15 15.44 13.42
C ASN A 209 16.62 15.75 13.76
N LYS A 210 17.52 15.68 12.77
CA LYS A 210 18.97 15.89 12.96
C LYS A 210 19.43 17.30 12.63
N VAL A 211 18.77 17.95 11.67
CA VAL A 211 19.16 19.28 11.16
C VAL A 211 18.10 20.27 11.60
N GLU A 212 18.50 21.20 12.48
CA GLU A 212 17.60 22.23 12.99
C GLU A 212 17.14 23.16 11.86
N GLY A 213 15.83 23.44 11.82
CA GLY A 213 15.21 24.27 10.80
C GLY A 213 14.86 23.54 9.49
N LEU A 214 15.38 22.32 9.28
CA LEU A 214 15.04 21.54 8.09
C LEU A 214 13.55 21.15 8.10
N HIS A 215 12.87 21.36 6.99
CA HIS A 215 11.45 21.02 6.83
C HIS A 215 11.16 20.49 5.42
N SER A 216 9.98 19.90 5.25
CA SER A 216 9.49 19.50 3.93
C SER A 216 8.90 20.72 3.22
N ALA A 217 9.54 21.16 2.15
CA ALA A 217 9.10 22.27 1.33
C ALA A 217 8.06 21.82 0.29
N LEU A 218 8.28 20.66 -0.38
CA LEU A 218 7.32 20.11 -1.35
C LEU A 218 7.08 18.64 -1.05
N ASP A 219 5.82 18.24 -1.08
CA ASP A 219 5.39 16.85 -1.16
C ASP A 219 5.30 16.44 -2.64
N LEU A 220 6.23 15.61 -3.09
CA LEU A 220 6.30 15.21 -4.50
C LEU A 220 5.14 14.32 -4.95
N THR A 221 4.40 13.72 -4.01
CA THR A 221 3.15 13.01 -4.35
C THR A 221 2.08 14.00 -4.81
N SER A 222 1.91 15.09 -4.08
CA SER A 222 0.99 16.17 -4.44
C SER A 222 1.38 16.83 -5.77
N GLU A 223 2.68 17.06 -5.98
CA GLU A 223 3.19 17.66 -7.23
C GLU A 223 3.01 16.72 -8.43
N TRP A 224 3.24 15.42 -8.25
CA TRP A 224 2.93 14.40 -9.27
C TRP A 224 1.45 14.42 -9.65
N ASN A 225 0.57 14.39 -8.66
CA ASN A 225 -0.87 14.38 -8.88
C ASN A 225 -1.32 15.65 -9.62
N ALA A 226 -0.74 16.81 -9.31
CA ALA A 226 -1.03 18.07 -10.02
C ALA A 226 -0.65 17.98 -11.51
N VAL A 227 0.52 17.40 -11.83
CA VAL A 227 0.93 17.17 -13.24
C VAL A 227 -0.02 16.21 -13.95
N GLN A 228 -0.43 15.11 -13.28
CA GLN A 228 -1.39 14.15 -13.83
C GLN A 228 -2.73 14.84 -14.17
N GLN A 229 -3.27 15.65 -13.26
CA GLN A 229 -4.52 16.38 -13.47
C GLN A 229 -4.45 17.37 -14.65
N VAL A 230 -3.32 18.09 -14.79
CA VAL A 230 -3.11 18.97 -15.94
C VAL A 230 -3.13 18.20 -17.26
N ASN A 231 -2.64 16.97 -17.26
CA ASN A 231 -2.64 16.06 -18.41
C ASN A 231 -3.99 15.33 -18.60
N GLY A 232 -4.99 15.58 -17.76
CA GLY A 232 -6.29 14.90 -17.81
C GLY A 232 -6.27 13.45 -17.38
N GLN A 233 -5.31 13.08 -16.52
CA GLN A 233 -5.10 11.74 -15.96
C GLN A 233 -5.34 11.73 -14.45
N ASP A 234 -5.78 10.61 -13.91
CA ASP A 234 -6.00 10.39 -12.46
C ASP A 234 -4.91 9.49 -11.83
N GLY A 235 -3.72 9.45 -12.46
CA GLY A 235 -2.60 8.64 -11.98
C GLY A 235 -2.01 9.19 -10.68
N GLN A 236 -1.56 8.29 -9.83
CA GLN A 236 -0.87 8.62 -8.58
C GLN A 236 0.56 8.07 -8.60
N MET A 237 1.46 8.69 -7.86
CA MET A 237 2.79 8.14 -7.64
C MET A 237 2.67 6.93 -6.69
N VAL A 238 3.16 5.76 -7.13
CA VAL A 238 3.11 4.52 -6.36
C VAL A 238 4.52 4.07 -5.99
N THR A 239 4.76 3.85 -4.71
CA THR A 239 6.04 3.33 -4.22
C THR A 239 6.03 1.82 -4.11
N GLY A 240 4.98 1.24 -3.51
CA GLY A 240 4.93 -0.17 -3.19
C GLY A 240 3.60 -0.83 -3.50
N VAL A 241 3.68 -2.13 -3.72
CA VAL A 241 2.53 -3.01 -3.98
C VAL A 241 2.67 -4.31 -3.19
N VAL A 242 1.54 -4.96 -2.94
CA VAL A 242 1.49 -6.35 -2.52
C VAL A 242 1.23 -7.19 -3.75
N VAL A 243 2.06 -8.22 -3.95
CA VAL A 243 1.92 -9.21 -5.02
C VAL A 243 1.71 -10.59 -4.45
N ALA A 244 1.05 -11.46 -5.20
CA ALA A 244 0.95 -12.87 -4.88
C ALA A 244 1.29 -13.71 -6.12
N ARG A 245 1.81 -14.94 -5.87
CA ARG A 245 2.03 -15.89 -6.96
C ARG A 245 0.69 -16.32 -7.58
N LYS A 246 0.64 -16.32 -8.90
CA LYS A 246 -0.59 -16.67 -9.62
C LYS A 246 -1.11 -18.05 -9.24
N GLU A 247 -0.23 -19.05 -9.13
CA GLU A 247 -0.59 -20.39 -8.68
C GLU A 247 -1.26 -20.39 -7.30
N PHE A 248 -0.76 -19.57 -6.36
CA PHE A 248 -1.33 -19.46 -5.02
C PHE A 248 -2.72 -18.83 -5.05
N ILE A 249 -2.89 -17.75 -5.85
CA ILE A 249 -4.19 -17.09 -6.06
C ILE A 249 -5.22 -18.07 -6.64
N ASP A 250 -4.84 -18.78 -7.70
CA ASP A 250 -5.75 -19.71 -8.41
C ASP A 250 -6.20 -20.86 -7.49
N ASN A 251 -5.33 -21.35 -6.61
CA ASN A 251 -5.62 -22.45 -5.70
C ASN A 251 -6.30 -22.00 -4.39
N ASN A 252 -6.10 -20.76 -3.95
CA ASN A 252 -6.50 -20.27 -2.63
C ASN A 252 -7.18 -18.89 -2.69
N PRO A 253 -8.20 -18.64 -3.55
CA PRO A 253 -8.77 -17.31 -3.70
C PRO A 253 -9.40 -16.76 -2.40
N SER A 254 -9.95 -17.64 -1.55
CA SER A 254 -10.51 -17.23 -0.25
C SER A 254 -9.43 -16.76 0.72
N VAL A 255 -8.22 -17.35 0.66
CA VAL A 255 -7.08 -16.97 1.50
C VAL A 255 -6.54 -15.59 1.09
N ILE A 256 -6.51 -15.30 -0.23
CA ILE A 256 -6.14 -13.99 -0.74
C ILE A 256 -7.12 -12.91 -0.23
N ASN A 257 -8.42 -13.16 -0.29
CA ASN A 257 -9.41 -12.22 0.21
C ASN A 257 -9.28 -12.02 1.73
N GLU A 258 -9.08 -13.08 2.49
CA GLU A 258 -8.84 -13.03 3.93
C GLU A 258 -7.59 -12.19 4.25
N PHE A 259 -6.46 -12.46 3.57
CA PHE A 259 -5.24 -11.67 3.73
C PHE A 259 -5.48 -10.18 3.45
N LEU A 260 -6.19 -9.86 2.36
CA LEU A 260 -6.51 -8.48 2.00
C LEU A 260 -7.39 -7.78 3.05
N ASP A 261 -8.29 -8.52 3.70
CA ASP A 261 -9.14 -7.98 4.76
C ASP A 261 -8.34 -7.73 6.06
N TYR A 262 -7.44 -8.63 6.46
CA TYR A 262 -6.50 -8.39 7.56
C TYR A 262 -5.55 -7.23 7.24
N TYR A 263 -5.08 -7.17 6.00
CA TYR A 263 -4.20 -6.08 5.58
C TYR A 263 -4.91 -4.72 5.64
N GLN A 264 -6.16 -4.63 5.17
CA GLN A 264 -6.96 -3.39 5.30
C GLN A 264 -7.11 -2.97 6.76
N GLN A 265 -7.45 -3.91 7.67
CA GLN A 265 -7.56 -3.63 9.10
C GLN A 265 -6.24 -3.12 9.69
N SER A 266 -5.11 -3.74 9.28
CA SER A 266 -3.78 -3.31 9.70
C SER A 266 -3.45 -1.90 9.23
N VAL A 267 -3.77 -1.55 7.97
CA VAL A 267 -3.59 -0.19 7.42
C VAL A 267 -4.45 0.82 8.15
N ASP A 268 -5.71 0.50 8.41
CA ASP A 268 -6.62 1.38 9.17
C ASP A 268 -6.09 1.63 10.58
N TYR A 269 -5.60 0.57 11.24
CA TYR A 269 -4.98 0.69 12.57
C TYR A 269 -3.74 1.58 12.53
N VAL A 270 -2.82 1.34 11.61
CA VAL A 270 -1.55 2.09 11.49
C VAL A 270 -1.80 3.58 11.24
N ASN A 271 -2.80 3.91 10.43
CA ASN A 271 -3.14 5.29 10.12
C ASN A 271 -3.93 6.01 11.23
N THR A 272 -4.64 5.27 12.09
CA THR A 272 -5.46 5.87 13.16
C THR A 272 -4.79 5.84 14.53
N ASN A 273 -3.92 4.87 14.80
CA ASN A 273 -3.25 4.66 16.09
C ASN A 273 -1.74 4.85 15.96
N VAL A 274 -1.32 6.02 15.46
CA VAL A 274 0.07 6.30 15.03
C VAL A 274 1.11 6.00 16.12
N GLU A 275 0.85 6.31 17.38
CA GLU A 275 1.81 6.08 18.47
C GLU A 275 2.01 4.59 18.77
N ASP A 276 0.92 3.82 18.81
CA ASP A 276 0.97 2.37 19.03
C ASP A 276 1.57 1.67 17.81
N ALA A 277 1.17 2.07 16.60
CA ALA A 277 1.76 1.57 15.35
C ALA A 277 3.26 1.87 15.26
N ALA A 278 3.70 3.06 15.66
CA ALA A 278 5.13 3.41 15.71
C ALA A 278 5.90 2.53 16.69
N THR A 279 5.28 2.13 17.80
CA THR A 279 5.87 1.17 18.75
C THR A 279 6.05 -0.21 18.09
N LEU A 280 5.05 -0.70 17.36
CA LEU A 280 5.15 -1.95 16.59
C LEU A 280 6.23 -1.85 15.51
N VAL A 281 6.28 -0.76 14.74
CA VAL A 281 7.33 -0.51 13.73
C VAL A 281 8.73 -0.60 14.35
N GLY A 282 8.90 -0.05 15.57
CA GLY A 282 10.15 -0.15 16.33
C GLY A 282 10.46 -1.56 16.80
N ASN A 283 9.47 -2.28 17.32
CA ASN A 283 9.61 -3.66 17.81
C ASN A 283 10.00 -4.62 16.68
N TYR A 284 9.46 -4.42 15.47
CA TYR A 284 9.81 -5.18 14.27
C TYR A 284 11.11 -4.72 13.59
N GLY A 285 11.80 -3.72 14.16
CA GLY A 285 13.11 -3.28 13.68
C GLY A 285 13.09 -2.57 12.33
N ILE A 286 11.95 -2.07 11.88
CA ILE A 286 11.82 -1.37 10.59
C ILE A 286 12.51 0.00 10.69
N VAL A 287 12.17 0.80 11.71
CA VAL A 287 12.81 2.07 12.05
C VAL A 287 12.56 2.37 13.53
N ASP A 288 13.41 3.21 14.15
CA ASP A 288 13.21 3.66 15.54
C ASP A 288 11.80 4.22 15.76
N ALA A 289 11.14 3.81 16.86
CA ALA A 289 9.76 4.19 17.15
C ALA A 289 9.54 5.72 17.20
N LYS A 290 10.51 6.50 17.69
CA LYS A 290 10.39 7.98 17.73
C LYS A 290 10.43 8.59 16.33
N ILE A 291 11.18 7.98 15.41
CA ILE A 291 11.17 8.37 14.01
C ILE A 291 9.85 7.92 13.37
N ALA A 292 9.40 6.69 13.63
CA ALA A 292 8.15 6.15 13.11
C ALA A 292 6.95 7.02 13.48
N THR A 293 6.83 7.47 14.74
CA THR A 293 5.72 8.35 15.19
C THR A 293 5.56 9.59 14.31
N LYS A 294 6.67 10.17 13.85
CA LYS A 294 6.65 11.37 13.00
C LYS A 294 6.57 11.06 11.51
N ALA A 295 7.08 9.89 11.09
CA ALA A 295 7.15 9.50 9.69
C ALA A 295 5.85 8.89 9.19
N LEU A 296 5.16 8.06 9.99
CA LEU A 296 3.95 7.32 9.60
C LEU A 296 2.89 8.20 8.92
N PRO A 297 2.55 9.41 9.44
CA PRO A 297 1.56 10.26 8.76
C PRO A 297 1.96 10.70 7.34
N ASN A 298 3.25 10.58 6.98
CA ASN A 298 3.80 10.96 5.68
C ASN A 298 4.27 9.76 4.85
N CYS A 299 3.98 8.53 5.29
CA CYS A 299 4.38 7.30 4.60
C CYS A 299 3.37 6.85 3.54
N SER A 300 2.25 7.55 3.38
CA SER A 300 1.20 7.27 2.38
C SER A 300 0.79 5.79 2.35
N ILE A 301 0.63 5.20 3.54
CA ILE A 301 0.27 3.78 3.71
C ILE A 301 -1.20 3.60 3.37
N VAL A 302 -1.49 2.71 2.43
CA VAL A 302 -2.84 2.47 1.88
C VAL A 302 -3.10 0.99 1.65
N CYS A 303 -4.36 0.63 1.39
CA CYS A 303 -4.78 -0.65 0.84
C CYS A 303 -5.77 -0.41 -0.30
N ILE A 304 -5.25 -0.11 -1.50
CA ILE A 304 -6.09 0.13 -2.69
C ILE A 304 -6.12 -1.16 -3.51
N ARG A 305 -7.32 -1.66 -3.81
CA ARG A 305 -7.59 -2.96 -4.44
C ARG A 305 -8.45 -2.83 -5.70
N GLY A 306 -8.52 -3.93 -6.47
CA GLY A 306 -9.46 -4.08 -7.57
C GLY A 306 -9.24 -3.11 -8.73
N SER A 307 -10.30 -2.64 -9.34
CA SER A 307 -10.24 -1.77 -10.52
C SER A 307 -9.61 -0.40 -10.26
N GLU A 308 -9.73 0.13 -9.04
CA GLU A 308 -9.06 1.37 -8.65
C GLU A 308 -7.53 1.20 -8.65
N MET A 309 -7.03 0.11 -8.04
CA MET A 309 -5.61 -0.25 -8.08
C MET A 309 -5.11 -0.36 -9.52
N GLN A 310 -5.83 -1.07 -10.38
CA GLN A 310 -5.47 -1.26 -11.78
C GLN A 310 -5.33 0.09 -12.49
N SER A 311 -6.34 0.96 -12.39
CA SER A 311 -6.34 2.28 -13.06
C SER A 311 -5.16 3.15 -12.63
N ILE A 312 -4.86 3.19 -11.32
CA ILE A 312 -3.73 3.95 -10.77
C ILE A 312 -2.40 3.40 -11.31
N LEU A 313 -2.23 2.08 -11.28
CA LEU A 313 -0.98 1.45 -11.71
C LEU A 313 -0.75 1.55 -13.21
N GLU A 314 -1.78 1.43 -14.04
CA GLU A 314 -1.66 1.61 -15.49
C GLU A 314 -1.11 3.01 -15.81
N ASN A 315 -1.69 4.08 -15.27
CA ASN A 315 -1.20 5.44 -15.45
C ASN A 315 0.22 5.64 -14.91
N TYR A 316 0.52 5.04 -13.75
CA TYR A 316 1.86 5.11 -13.16
C TYR A 316 2.92 4.42 -14.01
N TYR A 317 2.64 3.22 -14.50
CA TYR A 317 3.57 2.47 -15.34
C TYR A 317 3.77 3.12 -16.72
N ASP A 318 2.77 3.78 -17.28
CA ASP A 318 2.91 4.57 -18.51
C ASP A 318 3.96 5.68 -18.35
N VAL A 319 3.96 6.40 -17.23
CA VAL A 319 4.99 7.42 -16.95
C VAL A 319 6.37 6.80 -16.85
N LEU A 320 6.50 5.69 -16.11
CA LEU A 320 7.80 5.00 -15.96
C LEU A 320 8.29 4.42 -17.28
N PHE A 321 7.42 3.81 -18.07
CA PHE A 321 7.75 3.25 -19.39
C PHE A 321 8.22 4.33 -20.35
N ASN A 322 7.54 5.48 -20.38
CA ASN A 322 7.94 6.61 -21.21
C ASN A 322 9.29 7.21 -20.79
N ALA A 323 9.60 7.20 -19.48
CA ALA A 323 10.90 7.64 -18.97
C ALA A 323 12.01 6.62 -19.30
N ASN A 324 11.76 5.35 -19.05
CA ASN A 324 12.69 4.25 -19.33
C ASN A 324 11.94 2.90 -19.38
N PRO A 325 11.72 2.30 -20.55
CA PRO A 325 11.00 1.02 -20.67
C PRO A 325 11.56 -0.10 -19.77
N LYS A 326 12.86 -0.11 -19.51
CA LYS A 326 13.48 -1.13 -18.65
C LYS A 326 13.03 -1.03 -17.18
N SER A 327 12.53 0.13 -16.75
CA SER A 327 12.05 0.34 -15.39
C SER A 327 10.84 -0.53 -15.05
N VAL A 328 10.09 -0.98 -16.07
CA VAL A 328 8.93 -1.85 -15.96
C VAL A 328 9.11 -3.21 -16.65
N GLY A 329 10.35 -3.57 -17.01
CA GLY A 329 10.68 -4.86 -17.63
C GLY A 329 10.72 -4.89 -19.15
N GLY A 330 10.62 -3.73 -19.81
CA GLY A 330 10.71 -3.58 -21.27
C GLY A 330 9.36 -3.49 -21.98
N GLU A 331 8.30 -3.93 -21.34
CA GLU A 331 6.91 -3.88 -21.82
C GLU A 331 5.97 -3.51 -20.67
N LEU A 332 4.87 -2.85 -20.99
CA LEU A 332 3.81 -2.58 -19.99
C LEU A 332 3.11 -3.88 -19.59
N PRO A 333 2.79 -4.08 -18.30
CA PRO A 333 2.01 -5.24 -17.88
C PRO A 333 0.62 -5.26 -18.53
N ASP A 334 0.15 -6.44 -18.88
CA ASP A 334 -1.21 -6.65 -19.39
C ASP A 334 -2.26 -6.77 -18.26
N ALA A 335 -3.52 -6.92 -18.63
CA ALA A 335 -4.63 -7.00 -17.67
C ALA A 335 -4.52 -8.19 -16.69
N ASN A 336 -3.77 -9.25 -17.03
CA ASN A 336 -3.60 -10.41 -16.14
C ASN A 336 -2.65 -10.11 -14.96
N PHE A 337 -1.92 -9.02 -15.03
CA PHE A 337 -1.06 -8.56 -13.93
C PHE A 337 -1.86 -8.10 -12.71
N TYR A 338 -3.10 -7.67 -12.90
CA TYR A 338 -3.92 -7.06 -11.85
C TYR A 338 -4.96 -8.05 -11.33
N TYR A 339 -4.95 -8.31 -10.03
CA TYR A 339 -6.00 -9.04 -9.36
C TYR A 339 -7.16 -8.10 -9.04
N VAL A 340 -8.28 -8.29 -9.72
CA VAL A 340 -9.47 -7.42 -9.54
C VAL A 340 -10.58 -8.07 -8.72
N GLY A 341 -10.38 -9.31 -8.21
CA GLY A 341 -11.32 -10.04 -7.38
C GLY A 341 -12.13 -11.06 -8.14
#